data_4ad5742f389364054885846c875b4250
#
_entry.id   4ad5742f389364054885846c875b4250
#
_cell.length_a   1.000
_cell.length_b   1.000
_cell.length_c   1.000
_cell.angle_alpha   90.00
_cell.angle_beta   90.00
_cell.angle_gamma   90.00
#
_symmetry.space_group_name_H-M   'P 1'
#
loop_
_entity.id
_entity.type
_entity.pdbx_description
1 polymer ?
#
loop_
_entity_poly.entity_id
_entity_poly.type
_entity_poly.pdbx_seq_one_letter_code
_entity_poly.pdbx_strand_id
1 'polypeptide(L)'
;MKTAQQMYDYSVKNGFGKGMSGWGQKSFAVVEKQLLSDEEAIICFIGLHKYVSMTQHDGNFAYAITNKRLILGQKKVIGESVQFINLDNLNDITYTSGGIYGYITFDSFKECFKVCFPTQEAAKLYPVLNNYFADFKQKNKAASAPASVNTSAADELRKYKQLLDDGIITQEEFNAKKKQLLGL
;
A
#
# COMPACT_ATOMS: atom_id res chain seq x y z
N MET A 1 10.16 11.66 -5.15
CA MET A 1 11.00 11.29 -6.32
C MET A 1 10.10 11.09 -7.53
N LYS A 2 10.49 11.61 -8.68
CA LYS A 2 9.66 11.53 -9.92
C LYS A 2 10.37 10.84 -11.08
N THR A 3 11.70 10.75 -11.08
CA THR A 3 12.43 10.14 -12.20
C THR A 3 13.02 8.78 -11.83
N ALA A 4 13.22 7.92 -12.83
CA ALA A 4 13.86 6.62 -12.70
C ALA A 4 15.23 6.72 -12.03
N GLN A 5 16.01 7.74 -12.41
CA GLN A 5 17.32 7.97 -11.83
C GLN A 5 17.22 8.29 -10.33
N GLN A 6 16.33 9.18 -9.92
CA GLN A 6 16.12 9.51 -8.50
C GLN A 6 15.69 8.29 -7.68
N MET A 7 14.77 7.47 -8.21
CA MET A 7 14.29 6.25 -7.56
C MET A 7 15.40 5.21 -7.43
N TYR A 8 16.20 5.04 -8.48
CA TYR A 8 17.35 4.14 -8.48
C TYR A 8 18.42 4.60 -7.49
N ASP A 9 18.81 5.88 -7.51
CA ASP A 9 19.79 6.45 -6.60
C ASP A 9 19.36 6.31 -5.13
N TYR A 10 18.07 6.52 -4.86
CA TYR A 10 17.49 6.29 -3.54
C TYR A 10 17.67 4.84 -3.10
N SER A 11 17.34 3.87 -3.96
CA SER A 11 17.46 2.45 -3.63
C SER A 11 18.90 2.04 -3.35
N VAL A 12 19.84 2.51 -4.17
CA VAL A 12 21.28 2.23 -4.00
C VAL A 12 21.84 2.88 -2.74
N LYS A 13 21.54 4.16 -2.51
CA LYS A 13 22.00 4.93 -1.35
C LYS A 13 21.56 4.30 -0.03
N ASN A 14 20.35 3.77 0.02
CA ASN A 14 19.80 3.14 1.22
C ASN A 14 20.15 1.64 1.33
N GLY A 15 20.76 1.05 0.31
CA GLY A 15 21.10 -0.37 0.25
C GLY A 15 19.86 -1.25 0.03
N PHE A 16 18.88 -0.79 -0.72
CA PHE A 16 17.64 -1.49 -1.05
C PHE A 16 17.63 -2.01 -2.50
N GLY A 17 18.63 -2.81 -2.87
CA GLY A 17 18.81 -3.33 -4.21
C GLY A 17 20.24 -3.14 -4.74
N LYS A 18 21.21 -3.22 -3.85
CA LYS A 18 22.63 -3.08 -4.15
C LYS A 18 23.09 -4.26 -5.02
N GLY A 19 23.51 -4.00 -6.23
CA GLY A 19 24.01 -5.02 -7.16
C GLY A 19 23.21 -5.19 -8.46
N MET A 20 22.11 -4.46 -8.63
CA MET A 20 21.25 -4.56 -9.82
C MET A 20 21.42 -3.37 -10.78
N SER A 21 22.67 -2.96 -11.07
CA SER A 21 22.99 -1.69 -11.69
C SER A 21 22.26 -1.38 -13.01
N GLY A 22 22.42 -2.15 -14.07
CA GLY A 22 21.83 -1.77 -15.36
C GLY A 22 20.34 -2.06 -15.50
N TRP A 23 19.87 -3.19 -14.99
CA TRP A 23 18.48 -3.59 -15.07
C TRP A 23 17.58 -2.89 -14.05
N GLY A 24 18.13 -2.52 -12.89
CA GLY A 24 17.41 -1.80 -11.86
C GLY A 24 16.93 -0.44 -12.35
N GLN A 25 17.80 0.36 -12.93
CA GLN A 25 17.45 1.66 -13.49
C GLN A 25 16.41 1.54 -14.61
N LYS A 26 16.55 0.55 -15.52
CA LYS A 26 15.57 0.29 -16.58
C LYS A 26 14.20 -0.12 -16.02
N SER A 27 14.16 -0.85 -14.92
CA SER A 27 12.91 -1.23 -14.26
C SER A 27 12.26 -0.03 -13.56
N PHE A 28 13.03 0.89 -12.97
CA PHE A 28 12.50 2.16 -12.50
C PHE A 28 11.99 3.07 -13.61
N ALA A 29 12.55 3.00 -14.84
CA ALA A 29 11.98 3.71 -15.98
C ALA A 29 10.58 3.20 -16.37
N VAL A 30 10.29 1.92 -16.10
CA VAL A 30 8.92 1.38 -16.25
C VAL A 30 7.99 1.98 -15.19
N VAL A 31 8.46 2.12 -13.94
CA VAL A 31 7.70 2.75 -12.84
C VAL A 31 7.44 4.24 -13.13
N GLU A 32 8.47 4.97 -13.59
CA GLU A 32 8.38 6.41 -13.90
C GLU A 32 7.24 6.72 -14.87
N LYS A 33 7.09 5.91 -15.92
CA LYS A 33 6.01 6.04 -16.92
C LYS A 33 4.60 5.94 -16.33
N GLN A 34 4.49 5.35 -15.14
CA GLN A 34 3.21 5.08 -14.48
C GLN A 34 2.85 6.15 -13.43
N LEU A 35 3.78 7.02 -13.07
CA LEU A 35 3.52 8.06 -12.10
C LEU A 35 2.53 9.08 -12.65
N LEU A 36 1.51 9.39 -11.89
CA LEU A 36 0.56 10.46 -12.20
C LEU A 36 1.23 11.83 -11.96
N SER A 37 0.64 12.90 -12.48
CA SER A 37 1.19 14.26 -12.38
C SER A 37 1.41 14.72 -10.93
N ASP A 38 0.51 14.34 -10.04
CA ASP A 38 0.51 14.64 -8.59
C ASP A 38 1.01 13.45 -7.74
N GLU A 39 1.59 12.43 -8.36
CA GLU A 39 2.13 11.24 -7.70
C GLU A 39 3.65 11.31 -7.64
N GLU A 40 4.21 10.96 -6.50
CA GLU A 40 5.65 10.84 -6.33
C GLU A 40 6.03 9.62 -5.48
N ALA A 41 7.14 9.00 -5.85
CA ALA A 41 7.70 7.87 -5.12
C ALA A 41 8.39 8.35 -3.82
N ILE A 42 8.11 7.66 -2.73
CA ILE A 42 8.61 7.97 -1.37
C ILE A 42 9.68 6.95 -0.98
N ILE A 43 9.39 5.66 -1.15
CA ILE A 43 10.31 4.56 -0.86
C ILE A 43 10.50 3.74 -2.12
N CYS A 44 11.75 3.48 -2.50
CA CYS A 44 12.09 2.73 -3.70
C CYS A 44 13.07 1.60 -3.38
N PHE A 45 12.83 0.42 -3.92
CA PHE A 45 13.68 -0.75 -3.71
C PHE A 45 13.60 -1.73 -4.89
N ILE A 46 14.53 -2.68 -4.94
CA ILE A 46 14.57 -3.75 -5.94
C ILE A 46 14.67 -5.08 -5.23
N GLY A 47 13.85 -6.07 -5.62
CA GLY A 47 13.87 -7.40 -5.03
C GLY A 47 13.34 -8.47 -5.97
N LEU A 48 13.61 -9.74 -5.65
CA LEU A 48 13.09 -10.90 -6.39
C LEU A 48 11.61 -11.12 -6.05
N HIS A 49 10.77 -10.89 -7.04
CA HIS A 49 9.31 -10.94 -6.92
C HIS A 49 8.76 -12.36 -6.92
N LYS A 50 7.72 -12.61 -6.09
CA LYS A 50 7.04 -13.91 -5.94
C LYS A 50 8.03 -15.05 -5.69
N TYR A 51 8.95 -14.78 -4.76
CA TYR A 51 10.00 -15.73 -4.45
C TYR A 51 9.48 -16.98 -3.74
N VAL A 52 9.73 -18.12 -4.35
CA VAL A 52 9.56 -19.46 -3.76
C VAL A 52 10.92 -20.11 -3.53
N SER A 53 11.80 -20.06 -4.54
CA SER A 53 13.17 -20.55 -4.51
C SER A 53 14.05 -19.77 -5.50
N MET A 54 15.36 -20.02 -5.50
CA MET A 54 16.28 -19.38 -6.45
C MET A 54 16.00 -19.70 -7.93
N THR A 55 15.24 -20.76 -8.19
CA THR A 55 14.83 -21.19 -9.53
C THR A 55 13.34 -20.92 -9.83
N GLN A 56 12.59 -20.48 -8.81
CA GLN A 56 11.16 -20.22 -8.93
C GLN A 56 10.81 -18.86 -8.34
N HIS A 57 10.81 -17.87 -9.20
CA HIS A 57 10.46 -16.46 -8.92
C HIS A 57 10.22 -15.71 -10.24
N ASP A 58 9.59 -14.55 -10.20
CA ASP A 58 9.28 -13.75 -11.37
C ASP A 58 10.43 -12.79 -11.80
N GLY A 59 11.59 -12.91 -11.18
CA GLY A 59 12.75 -12.05 -11.43
C GLY A 59 12.73 -10.77 -10.58
N ASN A 60 13.68 -9.88 -10.89
CA ASN A 60 13.80 -8.62 -10.16
C ASN A 60 12.81 -7.59 -10.65
N PHE A 61 12.06 -7.02 -9.71
CA PHE A 61 11.17 -5.90 -9.92
C PHE A 61 11.71 -4.67 -9.19
N ALA A 62 11.51 -3.50 -9.80
CA ALA A 62 11.59 -2.23 -9.10
C ALA A 62 10.25 -1.93 -8.42
N TYR A 63 10.30 -1.53 -7.18
CA TYR A 63 9.15 -1.19 -6.37
C TYR A 63 9.23 0.29 -6.00
N ALA A 64 8.12 0.98 -6.12
CA ALA A 64 7.97 2.34 -5.62
C ALA A 64 6.70 2.46 -4.79
N ILE A 65 6.84 2.72 -3.51
CA ILE A 65 5.75 3.19 -2.68
C ILE A 65 5.61 4.68 -2.92
N THR A 66 4.45 5.07 -3.37
CA THR A 66 4.11 6.46 -3.66
C THR A 66 3.19 7.04 -2.57
N ASN A 67 2.83 8.30 -2.70
CA ASN A 67 1.78 8.91 -1.87
C ASN A 67 0.37 8.34 -2.13
N LYS A 68 0.19 7.42 -3.10
CA LYS A 68 -1.11 6.85 -3.49
C LYS A 68 -1.17 5.33 -3.48
N ARG A 69 -0.10 4.68 -3.95
CA ARG A 69 -0.10 3.23 -4.22
C ARG A 69 1.31 2.65 -4.22
N LEU A 70 1.41 1.34 -4.23
CA LEU A 70 2.62 0.60 -4.54
C LEU A 70 2.62 0.29 -6.04
N ILE A 71 3.67 0.70 -6.75
CA ILE A 71 3.91 0.42 -8.17
C ILE A 71 5.06 -0.58 -8.26
N LEU A 72 4.84 -1.65 -9.00
CA LEU A 72 5.84 -2.65 -9.34
C LEU A 72 6.14 -2.57 -10.83
N GLY A 73 7.40 -2.42 -11.20
CA GLY A 73 7.84 -2.34 -12.59
C GLY A 73 8.99 -3.29 -12.88
N GLN A 74 8.93 -3.96 -14.01
CA GLN A 74 10.03 -4.80 -14.50
C GLN A 74 10.28 -4.55 -15.97
N LYS A 75 11.52 -4.24 -16.31
CA LYS A 75 11.99 -4.30 -17.70
C LYS A 75 12.41 -5.72 -18.03
N LYS A 76 11.81 -6.28 -19.07
CA LYS A 76 12.16 -7.60 -19.61
C LYS A 76 13.01 -7.45 -20.86
N VAL A 77 13.61 -8.54 -21.33
CA VAL A 77 14.30 -8.57 -22.63
C VAL A 77 13.33 -8.17 -23.74
N ILE A 78 12.10 -8.71 -23.67
CA ILE A 78 11.00 -8.34 -24.55
C ILE A 78 9.85 -7.83 -23.71
N GLY A 79 9.49 -6.54 -23.87
CA GLY A 79 8.37 -5.92 -23.19
C GLY A 79 8.67 -5.43 -21.77
N GLU A 80 7.60 -5.17 -21.05
CA GLU A 80 7.60 -4.62 -19.67
C GLU A 80 6.48 -5.31 -18.87
N SER A 81 6.65 -5.39 -17.55
CA SER A 81 5.62 -5.83 -16.63
C SER A 81 5.34 -4.73 -15.62
N VAL A 82 4.07 -4.45 -15.38
CA VAL A 82 3.63 -3.44 -14.40
C VAL A 82 2.51 -4.03 -13.55
N GLN A 83 2.57 -3.75 -12.24
CA GLN A 83 1.50 -4.09 -11.31
C GLN A 83 1.27 -2.91 -10.35
N PHE A 84 0.04 -2.80 -9.86
CA PHE A 84 -0.37 -1.76 -8.92
C PHE A 84 -1.10 -2.38 -7.74
N ILE A 85 -0.75 -1.93 -6.54
CA ILE A 85 -1.45 -2.28 -5.32
C ILE A 85 -1.81 -0.98 -4.61
N ASN A 86 -3.11 -0.72 -4.46
CA ASN A 86 -3.57 0.41 -3.66
C ASN A 86 -3.15 0.18 -2.21
N LEU A 87 -2.61 1.19 -1.56
CA LEU A 87 -2.13 1.08 -0.18
C LEU A 87 -3.26 0.73 0.80
N ASP A 88 -4.49 1.15 0.52
CA ASP A 88 -5.67 0.78 1.32
C ASP A 88 -6.01 -0.72 1.23
N ASN A 89 -5.59 -1.38 0.14
CA ASN A 89 -5.80 -2.81 -0.07
C ASN A 89 -4.68 -3.67 0.51
N LEU A 90 -3.65 -3.07 1.08
CA LEU A 90 -2.55 -3.79 1.69
C LEU A 90 -2.89 -4.07 3.17
N ASN A 91 -3.11 -5.34 3.48
CA ASN A 91 -3.50 -5.78 4.82
C ASN A 91 -2.32 -5.72 5.79
N ASP A 92 -1.18 -6.30 5.39
CA ASP A 92 -0.01 -6.42 6.24
C ASP A 92 1.29 -6.52 5.45
N ILE A 93 2.41 -6.20 6.11
CA ILE A 93 3.77 -6.45 5.64
C ILE A 93 4.51 -7.18 6.75
N THR A 94 5.02 -8.37 6.43
CA THR A 94 5.79 -9.16 7.39
C THR A 94 7.23 -9.38 6.92
N TYR A 95 8.13 -9.56 7.88
CA TYR A 95 9.54 -9.86 7.63
C TYR A 95 9.91 -11.22 8.20
N THR A 96 10.61 -12.02 7.39
CA THR A 96 11.20 -13.28 7.83
C THR A 96 12.70 -13.24 7.52
N SER A 97 13.52 -13.42 8.54
CA SER A 97 14.96 -13.56 8.38
C SER A 97 15.32 -14.99 8.04
N GLY A 98 16.07 -15.19 6.95
CA GLY A 98 16.81 -16.41 6.65
C GLY A 98 18.31 -16.20 6.88
N GLY A 99 19.13 -17.23 6.66
CA GLY A 99 20.59 -17.12 6.84
C GLY A 99 21.20 -16.10 5.88
N ILE A 100 21.14 -16.39 4.58
CA ILE A 100 21.72 -15.54 3.50
C ILE A 100 20.67 -14.56 2.96
N TYR A 101 19.41 -14.95 2.93
CA TYR A 101 18.30 -14.19 2.37
C TYR A 101 17.28 -13.82 3.44
N GLY A 102 16.74 -12.62 3.31
CA GLY A 102 15.59 -12.15 4.06
C GLY A 102 14.39 -11.97 3.13
N TYR A 103 13.20 -12.11 3.67
CA TYR A 103 11.96 -12.08 2.92
C TYR A 103 11.02 -11.04 3.49
N ILE A 104 10.46 -10.21 2.63
CA ILE A 104 9.36 -9.30 2.97
C ILE A 104 8.13 -9.82 2.24
N THR A 105 7.09 -10.14 3.00
CA THR A 105 5.82 -10.61 2.46
C THR A 105 4.84 -9.44 2.48
N PHE A 106 4.23 -9.19 1.34
CA PHE A 106 3.15 -8.23 1.16
C PHE A 106 1.84 -9.00 1.08
N ASP A 107 0.96 -8.77 2.02
CA ASP A 107 -0.39 -9.33 2.02
C ASP A 107 -1.39 -8.27 1.60
N SER A 108 -2.13 -8.54 0.53
CA SER A 108 -3.17 -7.65 0.01
C SER A 108 -4.45 -8.42 -0.28
N PHE A 109 -5.58 -7.71 -0.44
CA PHE A 109 -6.86 -8.33 -0.80
C PHE A 109 -6.82 -9.18 -2.08
N LYS A 110 -5.92 -8.85 -3.01
CA LYS A 110 -5.84 -9.57 -4.30
C LYS A 110 -4.86 -10.73 -4.27
N GLU A 111 -3.74 -10.55 -3.60
CA GLU A 111 -2.65 -11.53 -3.59
C GLU A 111 -1.76 -11.35 -2.37
N CYS A 112 -1.14 -12.46 -1.96
CA CYS A 112 -0.05 -12.47 -1.01
C CYS A 112 1.22 -12.91 -1.74
N PHE A 113 2.27 -12.10 -1.70
CA PHE A 113 3.52 -12.42 -2.37
C PHE A 113 4.75 -12.09 -1.52
N LYS A 114 5.77 -12.88 -1.73
CA LYS A 114 7.05 -12.77 -1.03
C LYS A 114 8.10 -12.14 -1.94
N VAL A 115 8.85 -11.18 -1.41
CA VAL A 115 9.98 -10.54 -2.08
C VAL A 115 11.25 -10.92 -1.34
N CYS A 116 12.24 -11.43 -2.07
CA CYS A 116 13.51 -11.87 -1.52
C CYS A 116 14.61 -10.83 -1.72
N PHE A 117 15.43 -10.67 -0.69
CA PHE A 117 16.59 -9.79 -0.62
C PHE A 117 17.76 -10.47 0.08
N PRO A 118 18.99 -9.97 -0.03
CA PRO A 118 20.03 -10.25 0.96
C PRO A 118 19.52 -9.89 2.37
N THR A 119 19.79 -10.74 3.36
CA THR A 119 19.24 -10.58 4.73
C THR A 119 19.45 -9.18 5.31
N GLN A 120 20.64 -8.59 5.10
CA GLN A 120 20.95 -7.25 5.61
C GLN A 120 20.11 -6.15 4.95
N GLU A 121 19.79 -6.29 3.66
CA GLU A 121 18.94 -5.34 2.94
C GLU A 121 17.50 -5.43 3.41
N ALA A 122 16.96 -6.65 3.54
CA ALA A 122 15.60 -6.89 4.05
C ALA A 122 15.45 -6.33 5.48
N ALA A 123 16.42 -6.57 6.35
CA ALA A 123 16.42 -6.10 7.73
C ALA A 123 16.42 -4.55 7.84
N LYS A 124 17.06 -3.86 6.90
CA LYS A 124 17.06 -2.39 6.82
C LYS A 124 15.79 -1.85 6.18
N LEU A 125 15.28 -2.51 5.15
CA LEU A 125 14.12 -2.07 4.39
C LEU A 125 12.81 -2.24 5.18
N TYR A 126 12.66 -3.37 5.87
CA TYR A 126 11.41 -3.69 6.57
C TYR A 126 10.95 -2.61 7.56
N PRO A 127 11.75 -2.09 8.50
CA PRO A 127 11.30 -1.04 9.41
C PRO A 127 10.89 0.25 8.67
N VAL A 128 11.53 0.58 7.55
CA VAL A 128 11.16 1.76 6.75
C VAL A 128 9.77 1.57 6.14
N LEU A 129 9.51 0.39 5.58
CA LEU A 129 8.20 0.03 5.04
C LEU A 129 7.12 0.01 6.13
N ASN A 130 7.40 -0.68 7.24
CA ASN A 130 6.45 -0.85 8.33
C ASN A 130 6.05 0.50 8.96
N ASN A 131 7.01 1.38 9.21
CA ASN A 131 6.74 2.71 9.74
C ASN A 131 5.89 3.55 8.78
N TYR A 132 6.26 3.56 7.49
CA TYR A 132 5.47 4.28 6.48
C TYR A 132 4.03 3.76 6.40
N PHE A 133 3.86 2.44 6.48
CA PHE A 133 2.55 1.79 6.45
C PHE A 133 1.70 2.10 7.68
N ALA A 134 2.32 2.08 8.87
CA ALA A 134 1.64 2.44 10.11
C ALA A 134 1.14 3.89 10.06
N ASP A 135 1.99 4.83 9.62
CA ASP A 135 1.65 6.23 9.45
C ASP A 135 0.54 6.44 8.39
N PHE A 136 0.62 5.72 7.27
CA PHE A 136 -0.40 5.78 6.23
C PHE A 136 -1.77 5.31 6.75
N LYS A 137 -1.81 4.15 7.42
CA LYS A 137 -3.04 3.62 8.03
C LYS A 137 -3.61 4.55 9.11
N GLN A 138 -2.75 5.18 9.91
CA GLN A 138 -3.19 6.12 10.94
C GLN A 138 -3.79 7.39 10.33
N LYS A 139 -3.16 7.95 9.29
CA LYS A 139 -3.68 9.13 8.57
C LYS A 139 -5.02 8.83 7.90
N ASN A 140 -5.17 7.67 7.28
CA ASN A 140 -6.43 7.27 6.63
C ASN A 140 -7.53 6.97 7.66
N LYS A 141 -7.19 6.39 8.81
CA LYS A 141 -8.15 6.26 9.92
C LYS A 141 -8.59 7.62 10.45
N ALA A 142 -7.68 8.58 10.57
CA ALA A 142 -8.01 9.94 10.98
C ALA A 142 -8.83 10.68 9.93
N ALA A 143 -8.58 10.43 8.64
CA ALA A 143 -9.34 11.00 7.52
C ALA A 143 -10.70 10.30 7.31
N SER A 144 -10.81 9.01 7.66
CA SER A 144 -12.03 8.21 7.61
C SER A 144 -12.74 8.10 8.98
N ALA A 145 -12.10 8.54 10.06
CA ALA A 145 -12.86 8.90 11.24
C ALA A 145 -13.82 10.01 10.78
N PRO A 146 -15.15 9.83 10.91
CA PRO A 146 -16.03 10.95 10.69
C PRO A 146 -15.44 12.06 11.55
N ALA A 147 -15.05 13.18 10.89
CA ALA A 147 -14.91 14.40 11.66
C ALA A 147 -16.07 14.33 12.63
N SER A 148 -15.83 14.48 13.92
CA SER A 148 -16.89 14.67 14.87
C SER A 148 -17.61 15.95 14.44
N VAL A 149 -18.37 15.82 13.37
CA VAL A 149 -19.52 16.64 13.15
C VAL A 149 -20.28 16.31 14.41
N ASN A 150 -20.45 17.27 15.28
CA ASN A 150 -21.57 17.33 16.19
C ASN A 150 -22.81 17.29 15.30
N THR A 151 -23.09 16.12 14.74
CA THR A 151 -24.36 15.85 14.08
C THR A 151 -25.31 15.89 15.24
N SER A 152 -26.02 17.00 15.33
CA SER A 152 -27.01 17.14 16.41
C SER A 152 -27.90 15.89 16.32
N ALA A 153 -28.37 15.37 17.44
CA ALA A 153 -29.30 14.24 17.45
C ALA A 153 -30.46 14.47 16.46
N ALA A 154 -30.74 15.72 16.13
CA ALA A 154 -31.69 16.15 15.10
C ALA A 154 -31.25 15.78 13.67
N ASP A 155 -29.97 15.88 13.32
CA ASP A 155 -29.48 15.56 11.96
C ASP A 155 -29.37 14.05 11.73
N GLU A 156 -29.04 13.30 12.77
CA GLU A 156 -29.13 11.84 12.74
C GLU A 156 -30.58 11.37 12.60
N LEU A 157 -31.52 11.95 13.34
CA LEU A 157 -32.93 11.66 13.22
C LEU A 157 -33.47 11.94 11.83
N ARG A 158 -33.02 12.99 11.15
CA ARG A 158 -33.38 13.28 9.74
C ARG A 158 -32.93 12.17 8.80
N LYS A 159 -31.69 11.67 8.97
CA LYS A 159 -31.20 10.52 8.16
C LYS A 159 -32.03 9.26 8.39
N TYR A 160 -32.34 8.92 9.64
CA TYR A 160 -33.21 7.78 9.95
C TYR A 160 -34.62 7.97 9.46
N LYS A 161 -35.13 9.19 9.46
CA LYS A 161 -36.48 9.50 8.88
C LYS A 161 -36.47 9.25 7.38
N GLN A 162 -35.42 9.61 6.67
CA GLN A 162 -35.30 9.36 5.24
C GLN A 162 -35.26 7.85 4.93
N LEU A 163 -34.51 7.07 5.73
CA LEU A 163 -34.43 5.61 5.60
C LEU A 163 -35.79 4.96 5.85
N LEU A 164 -36.61 5.52 6.74
CA LEU A 164 -38.00 5.08 6.97
C LEU A 164 -38.91 5.42 5.76
N ASP A 165 -38.77 6.65 5.22
CA ASP A 165 -39.57 7.10 4.08
C ASP A 165 -39.20 6.33 2.80
N ASP A 166 -37.94 5.91 2.67
CA ASP A 166 -37.42 5.04 1.61
C ASP A 166 -37.79 3.54 1.82
N GLY A 167 -38.44 3.20 2.93
CA GLY A 167 -38.83 1.82 3.27
C GLY A 167 -37.71 0.88 3.63
N ILE A 168 -36.52 1.41 3.93
CA ILE A 168 -35.30 0.62 4.28
C ILE A 168 -35.39 0.14 5.73
N ILE A 169 -36.00 0.93 6.63
CA ILE A 169 -36.24 0.57 8.03
C ILE A 169 -37.73 0.68 8.37
N THR A 170 -38.13 -0.06 9.38
CA THR A 170 -39.50 -0.05 9.88
C THR A 170 -39.76 1.13 10.83
N GLN A 171 -41.03 1.46 11.04
CA GLN A 171 -41.45 2.48 12.02
C GLN A 171 -40.97 2.15 13.45
N GLU A 172 -40.89 0.88 13.79
CA GLU A 172 -40.45 0.40 15.11
C GLU A 172 -38.98 0.62 15.30
N GLU A 173 -38.14 0.31 14.30
CA GLU A 173 -36.71 0.55 14.29
C GLU A 173 -36.37 2.05 14.37
N PHE A 174 -37.10 2.87 13.62
CA PHE A 174 -36.98 4.32 13.71
C PHE A 174 -37.31 4.84 15.12
N ASN A 175 -38.41 4.36 15.74
CA ASN A 175 -38.82 4.78 17.08
C ASN A 175 -37.84 4.33 18.16
N ALA A 176 -37.24 3.13 18.03
CA ALA A 176 -36.19 2.65 18.92
C ALA A 176 -34.95 3.54 18.85
N LYS A 177 -34.51 3.87 17.63
CA LYS A 177 -33.35 4.74 17.41
C LYS A 177 -33.57 6.17 17.87
N LYS A 178 -34.78 6.71 17.65
CA LYS A 178 -35.20 8.02 18.15
C LYS A 178 -35.07 8.12 19.67
N LYS A 179 -35.59 7.10 20.40
CA LYS A 179 -35.45 7.05 21.88
C LYS A 179 -33.98 7.06 22.32
N GLN A 180 -33.16 6.23 21.67
CA GLN A 180 -31.73 6.15 21.97
C GLN A 180 -31.01 7.49 21.73
N LEU A 181 -31.31 8.20 20.65
CA LEU A 181 -30.65 9.47 20.30
C LEU A 181 -31.12 10.65 21.16
N LEU A 182 -32.35 10.61 21.65
CA LEU A 182 -32.92 11.64 22.50
C LEU A 182 -32.79 11.36 24.02
N GLY A 183 -32.25 10.17 24.37
CA GLY A 183 -32.07 9.79 25.77
C GLY A 183 -33.41 9.54 26.51
N LEU A 184 -34.45 9.06 25.80
CA LEU A 184 -35.81 8.81 26.30
C LEU A 184 -36.03 7.33 26.65
#